data_a437e0c211cc477725090e60d4cb1c1c
#
_entry.id   a437e0c211cc477725090e60d4cb1c1c
#
_cell.length_a   1.000
_cell.length_b   1.000
_cell.length_c   1.000
_cell.angle_alpha   90.00
_cell.angle_beta   90.00
_cell.angle_gamma   90.00
#
_symmetry.space_group_name_H-M   'P 1'
#
loop_
_entity.id
_entity.type
_entity.pdbx_description
1 polymer ?
#
loop_
_entity_poly.entity_id
_entity_poly.type
_entity_poly.pdbx_seq_one_letter_code
_entity_poly.pdbx_strand_id
1 'polypeptide(L)'
;MTGQGEDIGLAVIGCGPIGRVRAELARDYPGVGWLGVCDIRQDLADDLGRDTGADFVGTDAAELLARPEVNAVIVATQESAHTVPVMQAVEHGHRLFIEKPLAMDVRESEQVARAITAAKVDAVMGYTQRFRRRFLTVKERLMKGQIGAVTAVSARALLNRKIAEMCLSRANQHDTATPVVVSGTHVLDMCLWLLEGRQPVSVFAQSTDHVFGAAGSKDSTFAIVEFDDGSMLSLNHSWAAPLVWPGAVYGMQIGIIGDRGVIDIEDMHRDMVLASEFPQGAGYKKDVAEETPRHVDFLTSIPFGEHAVGQFWGPVREETNAWFQRLYMGQDTPHTTAAEGHQNLLLCMAIDLAAKRGEKLTLPRELDDFYR
;
A
#
# COMPACT_ATOMS: atom_id res chain seq x y z
N MET A 1 -6.46 35.71 4.49
CA MET A 1 -7.88 35.32 4.33
C MET A 1 -7.91 33.83 4.60
N THR A 2 -8.35 33.46 5.77
CA THR A 2 -8.52 32.06 6.20
C THR A 2 -9.81 31.58 5.54
N GLY A 3 -9.72 30.95 4.37
CA GLY A 3 -10.80 30.13 3.85
C GLY A 3 -11.02 29.01 4.85
N GLN A 4 -12.14 29.00 5.57
CA GLN A 4 -12.61 27.79 6.22
C GLN A 4 -12.79 26.78 5.11
N GLY A 5 -12.05 25.67 5.15
CA GLY A 5 -12.22 24.56 4.22
C GLY A 5 -13.66 24.02 4.36
N GLU A 6 -14.13 23.44 3.30
CA GLU A 6 -15.42 22.73 3.31
C GLU A 6 -15.31 21.53 4.26
N ASP A 7 -16.29 21.34 5.14
CA ASP A 7 -16.34 20.19 6.03
C ASP A 7 -16.31 18.89 5.23
N ILE A 8 -15.51 17.93 5.70
CA ILE A 8 -15.38 16.64 5.04
C ILE A 8 -16.56 15.77 5.44
N GLY A 9 -17.39 15.42 4.47
CA GLY A 9 -18.36 14.34 4.59
C GLY A 9 -17.74 13.06 4.02
N LEU A 10 -17.33 12.17 4.90
CA LEU A 10 -16.52 11.00 4.55
C LEU A 10 -17.38 9.74 4.43
N ALA A 11 -17.25 9.02 3.32
CA ALA A 11 -17.69 7.64 3.17
C ALA A 11 -16.49 6.68 3.28
N VAL A 12 -16.60 5.64 4.11
CA VAL A 12 -15.62 4.53 4.18
C VAL A 12 -16.28 3.26 3.67
N ILE A 13 -15.79 2.73 2.57
CA ILE A 13 -16.28 1.51 1.93
C ILE A 13 -15.27 0.39 2.19
N GLY A 14 -15.69 -0.63 2.94
CA GLY A 14 -14.86 -1.69 3.49
C GLY A 14 -14.53 -1.46 4.96
N CYS A 15 -15.15 -2.25 5.86
CA CYS A 15 -15.00 -2.17 7.31
C CYS A 15 -14.02 -3.22 7.87
N GLY A 16 -13.11 -3.70 7.01
CA GLY A 16 -11.99 -4.55 7.40
C GLY A 16 -10.96 -3.83 8.27
N PRO A 17 -9.85 -4.49 8.66
CA PRO A 17 -8.88 -3.92 9.59
C PRO A 17 -8.35 -2.54 9.20
N ILE A 18 -8.06 -2.30 7.92
CA ILE A 18 -7.53 -1.01 7.49
C ILE A 18 -8.64 0.06 7.38
N GLY A 19 -9.81 -0.30 6.86
CA GLY A 19 -10.95 0.61 6.83
C GLY A 19 -11.38 1.05 8.21
N ARG A 20 -11.34 0.13 9.20
CA ARG A 20 -11.58 0.44 10.62
C ARG A 20 -10.62 1.50 11.14
N VAL A 21 -9.32 1.29 10.97
CA VAL A 21 -8.31 2.28 11.42
C VAL A 21 -8.53 3.64 10.78
N ARG A 22 -8.84 3.68 9.47
CA ARG A 22 -9.09 4.94 8.77
C ARG A 22 -10.38 5.63 9.22
N ALA A 23 -11.44 4.88 9.50
CA ALA A 23 -12.68 5.43 10.04
C ALA A 23 -12.53 5.96 11.48
N GLU A 24 -11.78 5.25 12.33
CA GLU A 24 -11.43 5.72 13.68
C GLU A 24 -10.63 7.02 13.63
N LEU A 25 -9.61 7.11 12.77
CA LEU A 25 -8.83 8.33 12.56
C LEU A 25 -9.67 9.48 11.99
N ALA A 26 -10.65 9.17 11.14
CA ALA A 26 -11.57 10.15 10.59
C ALA A 26 -12.48 10.75 11.67
N ARG A 27 -13.01 9.92 12.56
CA ARG A 27 -13.87 10.39 13.66
C ARG A 27 -13.12 11.32 14.61
N ASP A 28 -11.83 11.08 14.82
CA ASP A 28 -10.98 11.91 15.66
C ASP A 28 -10.49 13.20 14.96
N TYR A 29 -10.69 13.34 13.65
CA TYR A 29 -10.20 14.50 12.90
C TYR A 29 -11.24 15.63 12.87
N PRO A 30 -10.93 16.84 13.40
CA PRO A 30 -11.90 17.91 13.56
C PRO A 30 -12.55 18.43 12.26
N GLY A 31 -11.91 18.21 11.11
CA GLY A 31 -12.44 18.61 9.80
C GLY A 31 -13.42 17.61 9.19
N VAL A 32 -13.64 16.44 9.82
CA VAL A 32 -14.65 15.46 9.37
C VAL A 32 -15.95 15.71 10.13
N GLY A 33 -16.90 16.33 9.46
CA GLY A 33 -18.20 16.68 10.04
C GLY A 33 -19.25 15.58 9.93
N TRP A 34 -19.09 14.64 9.01
CA TRP A 34 -20.00 13.52 8.78
C TRP A 34 -19.22 12.26 8.37
N LEU A 35 -19.64 11.11 8.87
CA LEU A 35 -19.00 9.81 8.61
C LEU A 35 -20.05 8.75 8.29
N GLY A 36 -19.99 8.18 7.08
CA GLY A 36 -20.72 6.97 6.72
C GLY A 36 -19.80 5.78 6.54
N VAL A 37 -20.24 4.59 6.96
CA VAL A 37 -19.50 3.33 6.81
C VAL A 37 -20.34 2.30 6.08
N CYS A 38 -19.71 1.51 5.20
CA CYS A 38 -20.38 0.51 4.38
C CYS A 38 -19.49 -0.73 4.22
N ASP A 39 -20.07 -1.90 4.40
CA ASP A 39 -19.44 -3.20 4.08
C ASP A 39 -20.52 -4.17 3.62
N ILE A 40 -20.20 -5.05 2.66
CA ILE A 40 -21.13 -6.11 2.22
C ILE A 40 -21.53 -7.06 3.37
N ARG A 41 -20.75 -7.12 4.42
CA ARG A 41 -21.01 -7.82 5.67
C ARG A 41 -21.60 -6.84 6.68
N GLN A 42 -22.90 -7.02 6.97
CA GLN A 42 -23.65 -6.16 7.90
C GLN A 42 -23.01 -6.13 9.29
N ASP A 43 -22.51 -7.29 9.78
CA ASP A 43 -21.86 -7.38 11.10
C ASP A 43 -20.62 -6.47 11.22
N LEU A 44 -19.80 -6.39 10.17
CA LEU A 44 -18.63 -5.49 10.16
C LEU A 44 -19.03 -4.01 10.07
N ALA A 45 -20.05 -3.69 9.28
CA ALA A 45 -20.57 -2.33 9.18
C ALA A 45 -21.17 -1.86 10.51
N ASP A 46 -21.98 -2.70 11.17
CA ASP A 46 -22.62 -2.40 12.45
C ASP A 46 -21.58 -2.22 13.57
N ASP A 47 -20.57 -3.09 13.62
CA ASP A 47 -19.51 -3.01 14.62
C ASP A 47 -18.70 -1.72 14.47
N LEU A 48 -18.29 -1.40 13.23
CA LEU A 48 -17.55 -0.16 12.97
C LEU A 48 -18.40 1.08 13.20
N GLY A 49 -19.67 1.06 12.77
CA GLY A 49 -20.60 2.15 13.00
C GLY A 49 -20.81 2.46 14.48
N ARG A 50 -20.91 1.42 15.31
CA ARG A 50 -21.05 1.55 16.78
C ARG A 50 -19.76 2.13 17.39
N ASP A 51 -18.59 1.59 17.00
CA ASP A 51 -17.31 1.98 17.58
C ASP A 51 -16.93 3.42 17.23
N THR A 52 -17.29 3.89 16.02
CA THR A 52 -17.01 5.24 15.54
C THR A 52 -18.14 6.23 15.75
N GLY A 53 -19.35 5.77 16.10
CA GLY A 53 -20.55 6.61 16.10
C GLY A 53 -20.84 7.19 14.71
N ALA A 54 -20.72 6.37 13.66
CA ALA A 54 -20.95 6.80 12.27
C ALA A 54 -22.39 7.29 12.07
N ASP A 55 -22.55 8.31 11.23
CA ASP A 55 -23.85 8.96 10.93
C ASP A 55 -24.69 8.11 9.96
N PHE A 56 -24.04 7.23 9.20
CA PHE A 56 -24.69 6.25 8.33
C PHE A 56 -23.96 4.91 8.42
N VAL A 57 -24.73 3.82 8.44
CA VAL A 57 -24.26 2.43 8.41
C VAL A 57 -25.08 1.66 7.39
N GLY A 58 -24.43 0.99 6.45
CA GLY A 58 -25.13 0.24 5.41
C GLY A 58 -24.30 -0.83 4.73
N THR A 59 -24.93 -1.56 3.81
CA THR A 59 -24.29 -2.60 3.00
C THR A 59 -24.25 -2.29 1.50
N ASP A 60 -24.86 -1.21 1.08
CA ASP A 60 -24.90 -0.76 -0.31
C ASP A 60 -24.02 0.49 -0.48
N ALA A 61 -22.91 0.34 -1.18
CA ALA A 61 -21.98 1.44 -1.46
C ALA A 61 -22.65 2.53 -2.33
N ALA A 62 -23.53 2.16 -3.26
CA ALA A 62 -24.21 3.14 -4.12
C ALA A 62 -25.18 4.02 -3.30
N GLU A 63 -25.87 3.44 -2.32
CA GLU A 63 -26.72 4.22 -1.40
C GLU A 63 -25.89 5.21 -0.58
N LEU A 64 -24.73 4.78 -0.05
CA LEU A 64 -23.85 5.64 0.71
C LEU A 64 -23.28 6.77 -0.16
N LEU A 65 -22.80 6.46 -1.36
CA LEU A 65 -22.20 7.44 -2.27
C LEU A 65 -23.19 8.48 -2.80
N ALA A 66 -24.48 8.14 -2.88
CA ALA A 66 -25.53 9.06 -3.31
C ALA A 66 -25.96 10.06 -2.22
N ARG A 67 -25.44 9.96 -1.00
CA ARG A 67 -25.76 10.85 0.10
C ARG A 67 -25.24 12.26 -0.17
N PRO A 68 -26.05 13.31 0.04
CA PRO A 68 -25.64 14.69 -0.23
C PRO A 68 -24.52 15.18 0.71
N GLU A 69 -24.34 14.53 1.86
CA GLU A 69 -23.28 14.84 2.82
C GLU A 69 -21.90 14.35 2.34
N VAL A 70 -21.84 13.35 1.45
CA VAL A 70 -20.58 12.73 1.01
C VAL A 70 -19.88 13.61 -0.03
N ASN A 71 -18.62 13.95 0.24
CA ASN A 71 -17.74 14.65 -0.70
C ASN A 71 -16.33 14.03 -0.78
N ALA A 72 -16.05 13.04 0.07
CA ALA A 72 -14.80 12.32 0.11
C ALA A 72 -15.05 10.83 0.43
N VAL A 73 -14.26 9.93 -0.18
CA VAL A 73 -14.47 8.48 -0.09
C VAL A 73 -13.16 7.78 0.15
N ILE A 74 -13.11 6.89 1.14
CA ILE A 74 -12.05 5.90 1.32
C ILE A 74 -12.57 4.55 0.82
N VAL A 75 -11.89 3.95 -0.16
CA VAL A 75 -12.13 2.59 -0.62
C VAL A 75 -11.08 1.67 -0.01
N ALA A 76 -11.51 0.83 0.95
CA ALA A 76 -10.69 -0.09 1.73
C ALA A 76 -11.26 -1.52 1.72
N THR A 77 -11.87 -1.90 0.61
CA THR A 77 -12.40 -3.25 0.37
C THR A 77 -11.27 -4.26 0.14
N GLN A 78 -11.61 -5.50 -0.18
CA GLN A 78 -10.66 -6.47 -0.66
C GLN A 78 -10.10 -6.02 -2.02
N GLU A 79 -8.85 -6.36 -2.33
CA GLU A 79 -8.09 -5.88 -3.49
C GLU A 79 -8.83 -6.09 -4.83
N SER A 80 -9.52 -7.21 -4.98
CA SER A 80 -10.31 -7.54 -6.18
C SER A 80 -11.67 -6.82 -6.27
N ALA A 81 -12.04 -6.07 -5.24
CA ALA A 81 -13.33 -5.38 -5.15
C ALA A 81 -13.19 -3.84 -5.14
N HIS A 82 -12.02 -3.30 -5.47
CA HIS A 82 -11.78 -1.85 -5.49
C HIS A 82 -12.49 -1.15 -6.64
N THR A 83 -12.48 -1.76 -7.84
CA THR A 83 -12.86 -1.11 -9.10
C THR A 83 -14.28 -0.54 -9.08
N VAL A 84 -15.26 -1.32 -8.62
CA VAL A 84 -16.66 -0.89 -8.64
C VAL A 84 -16.93 0.35 -7.77
N PRO A 85 -16.62 0.35 -6.46
CA PRO A 85 -16.87 1.53 -5.63
C PRO A 85 -16.01 2.75 -6.04
N VAL A 86 -14.79 2.54 -6.57
CA VAL A 86 -13.97 3.63 -7.10
C VAL A 86 -14.66 4.28 -8.30
N MET A 87 -15.14 3.49 -9.28
CA MET A 87 -15.81 4.02 -10.47
C MET A 87 -17.10 4.76 -10.10
N GLN A 88 -17.90 4.21 -9.18
CA GLN A 88 -19.09 4.89 -8.67
C GLN A 88 -18.75 6.23 -8.00
N ALA A 89 -17.70 6.28 -7.17
CA ALA A 89 -17.28 7.52 -6.54
C ALA A 89 -16.76 8.56 -7.56
N VAL A 90 -16.08 8.12 -8.64
CA VAL A 90 -15.66 8.97 -9.76
C VAL A 90 -16.88 9.56 -10.48
N GLU A 91 -17.94 8.77 -10.72
CA GLU A 91 -19.17 9.23 -11.35
C GLU A 91 -19.87 10.34 -10.53
N HIS A 92 -19.79 10.26 -9.21
CA HIS A 92 -20.31 11.30 -8.30
C HIS A 92 -19.35 12.49 -8.14
N GLY A 93 -18.13 12.41 -8.66
CA GLY A 93 -17.10 13.47 -8.51
C GLY A 93 -16.49 13.57 -7.11
N HIS A 94 -16.61 12.53 -6.29
CA HIS A 94 -16.06 12.51 -4.94
C HIS A 94 -14.53 12.41 -4.94
N ARG A 95 -13.88 13.11 -4.01
CA ARG A 95 -12.43 12.99 -3.75
C ARG A 95 -12.12 11.62 -3.16
N LEU A 96 -11.06 10.97 -3.62
CA LEU A 96 -10.81 9.55 -3.37
C LEU A 96 -9.52 9.30 -2.61
N PHE A 97 -9.61 8.41 -1.64
CA PHE A 97 -8.50 7.65 -1.10
C PHE A 97 -8.72 6.17 -1.42
N ILE A 98 -7.81 5.57 -2.18
CA ILE A 98 -7.94 4.19 -2.66
C ILE A 98 -6.85 3.34 -2.02
N GLU A 99 -7.21 2.26 -1.34
CA GLU A 99 -6.22 1.29 -0.87
C GLU A 99 -5.50 0.61 -2.04
N LYS A 100 -4.28 0.21 -1.81
CA LYS A 100 -3.45 -0.48 -2.81
C LYS A 100 -3.84 -1.97 -2.92
N PRO A 101 -3.64 -2.59 -4.12
CA PRO A 101 -3.34 -1.97 -5.41
C PRO A 101 -4.55 -1.27 -6.00
N LEU A 102 -4.36 -0.47 -7.06
CA LEU A 102 -5.46 0.23 -7.75
C LEU A 102 -6.52 -0.75 -8.29
N ALA A 103 -6.06 -1.88 -8.83
CA ALA A 103 -6.82 -3.06 -9.21
C ALA A 103 -5.88 -4.28 -9.22
N MET A 104 -6.43 -5.48 -9.36
CA MET A 104 -5.64 -6.72 -9.52
C MET A 104 -5.35 -7.05 -10.99
N ASP A 105 -5.97 -6.36 -11.92
CA ASP A 105 -5.85 -6.52 -13.37
C ASP A 105 -5.35 -5.22 -14.01
N VAL A 106 -4.45 -5.32 -15.00
CA VAL A 106 -3.85 -4.13 -15.63
C VAL A 106 -4.84 -3.33 -16.47
N ARG A 107 -5.83 -3.98 -17.11
CA ARG A 107 -6.88 -3.28 -17.90
C ARG A 107 -7.85 -2.55 -16.97
N GLU A 108 -8.26 -3.20 -15.89
CA GLU A 108 -9.07 -2.54 -14.85
C GLU A 108 -8.33 -1.34 -14.25
N SER A 109 -7.04 -1.52 -13.92
CA SER A 109 -6.21 -0.44 -13.39
C SER A 109 -6.08 0.72 -14.37
N GLU A 110 -5.88 0.45 -15.68
CA GLU A 110 -5.86 1.48 -16.70
C GLU A 110 -7.21 2.20 -16.82
N GLN A 111 -8.32 1.44 -16.82
CA GLN A 111 -9.66 2.01 -16.89
C GLN A 111 -9.92 2.97 -15.71
N VAL A 112 -9.60 2.56 -14.50
CA VAL A 112 -9.76 3.37 -13.29
C VAL A 112 -8.89 4.64 -13.36
N ALA A 113 -7.61 4.50 -13.70
CA ALA A 113 -6.70 5.65 -13.78
C ALA A 113 -7.15 6.67 -14.85
N ARG A 114 -7.62 6.19 -15.99
CA ARG A 114 -8.20 7.04 -17.07
C ARG A 114 -9.48 7.72 -16.64
N ALA A 115 -10.38 7.02 -15.96
CA ALA A 115 -11.64 7.59 -15.47
C ALA A 115 -11.39 8.72 -14.46
N ILE A 116 -10.49 8.51 -13.49
CA ILE A 116 -10.08 9.52 -12.51
C ILE A 116 -9.51 10.76 -13.22
N THR A 117 -8.62 10.54 -14.19
CA THR A 117 -8.00 11.63 -14.96
C THR A 117 -9.01 12.40 -15.80
N ALA A 118 -9.91 11.71 -16.49
CA ALA A 118 -10.95 12.32 -17.34
C ALA A 118 -11.95 13.14 -16.52
N ALA A 119 -12.36 12.63 -15.37
CA ALA A 119 -13.26 13.31 -14.44
C ALA A 119 -12.58 14.41 -13.62
N LYS A 120 -11.23 14.50 -13.66
CA LYS A 120 -10.41 15.44 -12.86
C LYS A 120 -10.68 15.32 -11.35
N VAL A 121 -10.96 14.11 -10.90
CA VAL A 121 -11.17 13.81 -9.47
C VAL A 121 -9.82 13.82 -8.75
N ASP A 122 -9.77 14.47 -7.59
CA ASP A 122 -8.61 14.37 -6.71
C ASP A 122 -8.59 12.98 -6.06
N ALA A 123 -7.67 12.14 -6.50
CA ALA A 123 -7.55 10.75 -6.04
C ALA A 123 -6.12 10.43 -5.62
N VAL A 124 -6.00 9.82 -4.45
CA VAL A 124 -4.74 9.35 -3.88
C VAL A 124 -4.81 7.88 -3.52
N MET A 125 -3.64 7.24 -3.41
CA MET A 125 -3.55 5.81 -3.07
C MET A 125 -2.79 5.58 -1.77
N GLY A 126 -3.20 4.54 -1.05
CA GLY A 126 -2.69 4.10 0.24
C GLY A 126 -1.32 3.41 0.18
N TYR A 127 -0.31 4.06 -0.36
CA TYR A 127 1.08 3.60 -0.29
C TYR A 127 1.77 4.19 0.94
N THR A 128 1.35 3.73 2.09
CA THR A 128 1.67 4.22 3.43
C THR A 128 3.17 4.40 3.70
N GLN A 129 4.05 3.63 3.04
CA GLN A 129 5.49 3.69 3.30
C GLN A 129 6.09 5.06 2.97
N ARG A 130 5.50 5.83 2.04
CA ARG A 130 5.92 7.21 1.74
C ARG A 130 5.82 8.14 2.94
N PHE A 131 4.96 7.84 3.93
CA PHE A 131 4.73 8.64 5.14
C PHE A 131 5.64 8.28 6.31
N ARG A 132 6.54 7.31 6.14
CA ARG A 132 7.55 7.03 7.17
C ARG A 132 8.63 8.09 7.14
N ARG A 133 8.89 8.70 8.31
CA ARG A 133 9.82 9.83 8.45
C ARG A 133 11.17 9.61 7.76
N ARG A 134 11.74 8.40 7.86
CA ARG A 134 13.03 8.09 7.24
C ARG A 134 13.00 8.19 5.71
N PHE A 135 11.93 7.75 5.07
CA PHE A 135 11.78 7.84 3.62
C PHE A 135 11.48 9.26 3.15
N LEU A 136 10.66 10.03 3.89
CA LEU A 136 10.45 11.46 3.63
C LEU A 136 11.78 12.22 3.68
N THR A 137 12.61 11.94 4.70
CA THR A 137 13.94 12.54 4.83
C THR A 137 14.83 12.19 3.64
N VAL A 138 14.84 10.94 3.21
CA VAL A 138 15.62 10.51 2.03
C VAL A 138 15.15 11.19 0.76
N LYS A 139 13.83 11.25 0.53
CA LYS A 139 13.25 11.96 -0.63
C LYS A 139 13.71 13.41 -0.68
N GLU A 140 13.65 14.11 0.44
CA GLU A 140 14.12 15.50 0.53
C GLU A 140 15.62 15.62 0.20
N ARG A 141 16.47 14.67 0.68
CA ARG A 141 17.91 14.68 0.39
C ARG A 141 18.21 14.43 -1.08
N LEU A 142 17.46 13.54 -1.72
CA LEU A 142 17.55 13.29 -3.16
C LEU A 142 17.14 14.53 -3.97
N MET A 143 16.02 15.18 -3.62
CA MET A 143 15.57 16.41 -4.27
C MET A 143 16.59 17.56 -4.13
N LYS A 144 17.36 17.60 -3.03
CA LYS A 144 18.46 18.54 -2.81
C LYS A 144 19.76 18.15 -3.52
N GLY A 145 19.79 17.04 -4.26
CA GLY A 145 20.96 16.56 -4.99
C GLY A 145 22.14 16.16 -4.12
N GLN A 146 21.92 15.76 -2.83
CA GLN A 146 23.02 15.56 -1.87
C GLN A 146 23.93 14.38 -2.18
N ILE A 147 23.49 13.43 -3.01
CA ILE A 147 24.32 12.32 -3.49
C ILE A 147 24.64 12.41 -4.99
N GLY A 148 24.31 13.54 -5.62
CA GLY A 148 24.49 13.70 -7.06
C GLY A 148 23.45 12.93 -7.88
N ALA A 149 23.83 12.53 -9.09
CA ALA A 149 22.97 11.71 -9.95
C ALA A 149 22.89 10.27 -9.45
N VAL A 150 21.71 9.75 -9.22
CA VAL A 150 21.52 8.36 -8.80
C VAL A 150 21.87 7.43 -9.97
N THR A 151 22.70 6.43 -9.71
CA THR A 151 23.20 5.45 -10.70
C THR A 151 22.64 4.05 -10.44
N ALA A 152 22.42 3.69 -9.19
CA ALA A 152 21.89 2.38 -8.83
C ALA A 152 21.07 2.41 -7.54
N VAL A 153 20.08 1.53 -7.47
CA VAL A 153 19.27 1.27 -6.27
C VAL A 153 19.26 -0.23 -5.98
N SER A 154 19.50 -0.59 -4.74
CA SER A 154 19.32 -1.95 -4.24
C SER A 154 18.18 -1.97 -3.24
N ALA A 155 17.15 -2.74 -3.52
CA ALA A 155 15.97 -2.84 -2.67
C ALA A 155 15.72 -4.28 -2.23
N ARG A 156 15.42 -4.47 -0.95
CA ARG A 156 15.08 -5.75 -0.37
C ARG A 156 13.87 -5.61 0.55
N ALA A 157 12.90 -6.51 0.41
CA ALA A 157 11.78 -6.57 1.33
C ALA A 157 11.45 -8.03 1.67
N LEU A 158 11.36 -8.32 2.97
CA LEU A 158 11.08 -9.66 3.48
C LEU A 158 9.86 -9.64 4.37
N LEU A 159 8.92 -10.55 4.12
CA LEU A 159 7.74 -10.79 4.93
C LEU A 159 7.73 -12.23 5.44
N ASN A 160 7.09 -12.44 6.59
CA ASN A 160 6.88 -13.80 7.06
C ASN A 160 5.72 -14.48 6.30
N ARG A 161 5.78 -15.82 6.25
CA ARG A 161 4.83 -16.66 5.51
C ARG A 161 3.37 -16.53 5.94
N LYS A 162 3.09 -16.10 7.18
CA LYS A 162 1.72 -15.93 7.68
C LYS A 162 0.96 -14.86 6.88
N ILE A 163 1.67 -13.82 6.44
CA ILE A 163 1.10 -12.78 5.56
C ILE A 163 0.72 -13.38 4.20
N ALA A 164 1.60 -14.18 3.60
CA ALA A 164 1.32 -14.87 2.35
C ALA A 164 0.13 -15.82 2.47
N GLU A 165 0.10 -16.66 3.50
CA GLU A 165 -1.01 -17.59 3.78
C GLU A 165 -2.34 -16.85 3.89
N MET A 166 -2.35 -15.71 4.60
CA MET A 166 -3.55 -14.88 4.75
C MET A 166 -3.99 -14.24 3.42
N CYS A 167 -3.06 -13.79 2.59
CA CYS A 167 -3.37 -13.22 1.27
C CYS A 167 -3.88 -14.31 0.32
N LEU A 168 -3.22 -15.44 0.25
CA LEU A 168 -3.61 -16.57 -0.60
C LEU A 168 -4.98 -17.16 -0.20
N SER A 169 -5.29 -17.24 1.11
CA SER A 169 -6.61 -17.72 1.55
C SER A 169 -7.79 -16.85 1.10
N ARG A 170 -7.53 -15.61 0.68
CA ARG A 170 -8.54 -14.65 0.21
C ARG A 170 -8.52 -14.46 -1.29
N ALA A 171 -7.43 -14.85 -1.96
CA ALA A 171 -7.27 -14.64 -3.39
C ALA A 171 -8.18 -15.58 -4.20
N ASN A 172 -8.86 -15.05 -5.20
CA ASN A 172 -9.66 -15.84 -6.15
C ASN A 172 -8.76 -16.61 -7.14
N GLN A 173 -7.56 -16.09 -7.41
CA GLN A 173 -6.55 -16.66 -8.30
C GLN A 173 -5.18 -16.56 -7.65
N HIS A 174 -4.55 -17.68 -7.39
CA HIS A 174 -3.27 -17.73 -6.67
C HIS A 174 -2.08 -17.41 -7.58
N ASP A 175 -2.20 -17.63 -8.87
CA ASP A 175 -1.16 -17.34 -9.86
C ASP A 175 -0.97 -15.84 -10.13
N THR A 176 -1.99 -15.02 -9.87
CA THR A 176 -1.91 -13.56 -9.90
C THR A 176 -1.60 -12.94 -8.54
N ALA A 177 -1.85 -13.67 -7.45
CA ALA A 177 -1.49 -13.28 -6.09
C ALA A 177 -0.02 -13.66 -5.82
N THR A 178 0.90 -12.93 -6.41
CA THR A 178 2.35 -13.17 -6.29
C THR A 178 2.97 -12.31 -5.17
N PRO A 179 4.18 -12.66 -4.70
CA PRO A 179 4.91 -11.81 -3.77
C PRO A 179 5.03 -10.37 -4.27
N VAL A 180 5.33 -10.18 -5.56
CA VAL A 180 5.57 -8.86 -6.14
C VAL A 180 4.30 -8.02 -6.18
N VAL A 181 3.21 -8.56 -6.69
CA VAL A 181 1.93 -7.82 -6.85
C VAL A 181 1.30 -7.48 -5.51
N VAL A 182 1.26 -8.43 -4.57
CA VAL A 182 0.52 -8.24 -3.29
C VAL A 182 1.30 -7.41 -2.28
N SER A 183 2.59 -7.65 -2.14
CA SER A 183 3.41 -7.01 -1.11
C SER A 183 4.64 -6.29 -1.64
N GLY A 184 5.26 -6.76 -2.71
CA GLY A 184 6.38 -6.12 -3.37
C GLY A 184 6.03 -4.76 -3.97
N THR A 185 4.76 -4.55 -4.30
CA THR A 185 4.21 -3.26 -4.73
C THR A 185 4.60 -2.10 -3.82
N HIS A 186 4.72 -2.31 -2.51
CA HIS A 186 5.14 -1.26 -1.56
C HIS A 186 6.61 -0.84 -1.74
N VAL A 187 7.52 -1.79 -1.91
CA VAL A 187 8.94 -1.48 -2.10
C VAL A 187 9.19 -0.92 -3.49
N LEU A 188 8.42 -1.37 -4.50
CA LEU A 188 8.48 -0.81 -5.84
C LEU A 188 7.95 0.63 -5.88
N ASP A 189 6.83 0.93 -5.23
CA ASP A 189 6.34 2.29 -5.10
C ASP A 189 7.40 3.21 -4.47
N MET A 190 8.05 2.76 -3.40
CA MET A 190 9.14 3.51 -2.78
C MET A 190 10.28 3.76 -3.75
N CYS A 191 10.73 2.74 -4.50
CA CYS A 191 11.81 2.90 -5.46
C CYS A 191 11.43 3.85 -6.60
N LEU A 192 10.24 3.72 -7.17
CA LEU A 192 9.74 4.61 -8.23
C LEU A 192 9.61 6.05 -7.73
N TRP A 193 9.08 6.25 -6.51
CA TRP A 193 8.96 7.57 -5.91
C TRP A 193 10.33 8.22 -5.61
N LEU A 194 11.31 7.45 -5.13
CA LEU A 194 12.67 7.94 -4.89
C LEU A 194 13.41 8.23 -6.20
N LEU A 195 13.08 7.50 -7.28
CA LEU A 195 13.62 7.65 -8.64
C LEU A 195 12.70 8.48 -9.55
N GLU A 196 11.87 9.34 -8.98
CA GLU A 196 10.89 10.15 -9.71
C GLU A 196 11.45 10.77 -11.01
N GLY A 197 10.64 10.71 -12.07
CA GLY A 197 10.99 11.22 -13.41
C GLY A 197 11.64 10.19 -14.32
N ARG A 198 12.06 9.02 -13.80
CA ARG A 198 12.66 7.95 -14.60
C ARG A 198 11.61 6.93 -15.03
N GLN A 199 11.78 6.40 -16.24
CA GLN A 199 10.88 5.38 -16.78
C GLN A 199 11.60 4.02 -16.87
N PRO A 200 11.01 2.92 -16.38
CA PRO A 200 11.58 1.59 -16.59
C PRO A 200 11.55 1.24 -18.10
N VAL A 201 12.69 0.84 -18.65
CA VAL A 201 12.84 0.47 -20.07
C VAL A 201 13.06 -1.03 -20.28
N SER A 202 13.51 -1.76 -19.26
CA SER A 202 13.62 -3.20 -19.31
C SER A 202 13.57 -3.83 -17.94
N VAL A 203 13.21 -5.13 -17.92
CA VAL A 203 13.22 -5.94 -16.70
C VAL A 203 13.66 -7.38 -16.99
N PHE A 204 14.46 -7.94 -16.08
CA PHE A 204 14.75 -9.36 -15.97
C PHE A 204 14.43 -9.83 -14.57
N ALA A 205 13.81 -10.99 -14.41
CA ALA A 205 13.45 -11.53 -13.10
C ALA A 205 13.50 -13.06 -13.06
N GLN A 206 13.62 -13.59 -11.84
CA GLN A 206 13.51 -15.00 -11.51
C GLN A 206 12.77 -15.18 -10.19
N SER A 207 11.93 -16.21 -10.09
CA SER A 207 11.16 -16.52 -8.88
C SER A 207 11.35 -17.96 -8.43
N THR A 208 11.25 -18.19 -7.12
CA THR A 208 11.22 -19.52 -6.50
C THR A 208 9.83 -19.88 -6.03
N ASP A 209 9.55 -21.18 -5.81
CA ASP A 209 8.25 -21.71 -5.43
C ASP A 209 8.33 -22.96 -4.51
N HIS A 210 9.35 -23.02 -3.66
CA HIS A 210 9.57 -24.16 -2.78
C HIS A 210 8.56 -24.26 -1.60
N VAL A 211 8.01 -23.12 -1.17
CA VAL A 211 7.08 -23.04 -0.02
C VAL A 211 5.62 -22.99 -0.51
N PHE A 212 5.33 -22.12 -1.47
CA PHE A 212 3.96 -21.86 -1.94
C PHE A 212 3.66 -22.42 -3.33
N GLY A 213 4.58 -23.14 -3.95
CA GLY A 213 4.36 -23.76 -5.27
C GLY A 213 3.18 -24.71 -5.32
N ALA A 214 2.97 -25.53 -4.26
CA ALA A 214 1.81 -26.39 -4.13
C ALA A 214 0.47 -25.63 -4.05
N ALA A 215 0.50 -24.37 -3.60
CA ALA A 215 -0.65 -23.47 -3.60
C ALA A 215 -0.78 -22.64 -4.91
N GLY A 216 0.08 -22.88 -5.90
CA GLY A 216 0.04 -22.17 -7.18
C GLY A 216 0.66 -20.77 -7.16
N SER A 217 1.42 -20.42 -6.13
CA SER A 217 2.07 -19.10 -6.00
C SER A 217 3.59 -19.21 -5.90
N LYS A 218 4.26 -18.07 -5.82
CA LYS A 218 5.71 -17.96 -5.70
C LYS A 218 6.13 -17.58 -4.27
N ASP A 219 7.39 -17.83 -3.93
CA ASP A 219 7.98 -17.57 -2.61
C ASP A 219 8.73 -16.26 -2.57
N SER A 220 9.65 -16.13 -3.55
CA SER A 220 10.61 -15.03 -3.63
C SER A 220 10.86 -14.68 -5.08
N THR A 221 11.06 -13.39 -5.33
CA THR A 221 11.37 -12.86 -6.65
C THR A 221 12.61 -11.98 -6.59
N PHE A 222 13.53 -12.19 -7.51
CA PHE A 222 14.70 -11.37 -7.76
C PHE A 222 14.53 -10.72 -9.12
N ALA A 223 14.65 -9.39 -9.17
CA ALA A 223 14.51 -8.65 -10.41
C ALA A 223 15.59 -7.59 -10.58
N ILE A 224 15.93 -7.29 -11.84
CA ILE A 224 16.75 -6.15 -12.24
C ILE A 224 15.93 -5.33 -13.22
N VAL A 225 15.73 -4.04 -12.90
CA VAL A 225 15.02 -3.07 -13.74
C VAL A 225 16.03 -2.03 -14.21
N GLU A 226 16.05 -1.72 -15.50
CA GLU A 226 16.84 -0.66 -16.12
C GLU A 226 15.93 0.52 -16.43
N PHE A 227 16.38 1.73 -16.16
CA PHE A 227 15.66 2.97 -16.43
C PHE A 227 16.21 3.69 -17.67
N ASP A 228 15.44 4.63 -18.19
CA ASP A 228 15.73 5.40 -19.41
C ASP A 228 17.01 6.25 -19.32
N ASP A 229 17.46 6.62 -18.12
CA ASP A 229 18.72 7.31 -17.88
C ASP A 229 19.92 6.35 -17.69
N GLY A 230 19.72 5.04 -17.82
CA GLY A 230 20.73 4.01 -17.61
C GLY A 230 20.93 3.62 -16.14
N SER A 231 20.22 4.23 -15.20
CA SER A 231 20.25 3.79 -13.79
C SER A 231 19.54 2.45 -13.62
N MET A 232 19.90 1.71 -12.57
CA MET A 232 19.41 0.34 -12.35
C MET A 232 18.81 0.18 -10.96
N LEU A 233 17.75 -0.65 -10.87
CA LEU A 233 17.18 -1.14 -9.63
C LEU A 233 17.37 -2.66 -9.55
N SER A 234 17.98 -3.14 -8.46
CA SER A 234 17.97 -4.55 -8.04
C SER A 234 16.92 -4.74 -6.95
N LEU A 235 15.96 -5.63 -7.18
CA LEU A 235 14.91 -5.98 -6.22
C LEU A 235 15.07 -7.41 -5.73
N ASN A 236 15.03 -7.62 -4.41
CA ASN A 236 14.87 -8.91 -3.75
C ASN A 236 13.63 -8.85 -2.86
N HIS A 237 12.59 -9.56 -3.24
CA HIS A 237 11.36 -9.62 -2.47
C HIS A 237 10.97 -11.05 -2.14
N SER A 238 10.62 -11.31 -0.87
CA SER A 238 10.14 -12.60 -0.40
C SER A 238 9.03 -12.44 0.62
N TRP A 239 8.05 -13.32 0.59
CA TRP A 239 7.03 -13.48 1.63
C TRP A 239 7.03 -14.88 2.27
N ALA A 240 8.09 -15.64 2.05
CA ALA A 240 8.25 -16.99 2.54
C ALA A 240 9.15 -17.11 3.79
N ALA A 241 9.53 -15.97 4.41
CA ALA A 241 10.34 -16.00 5.61
C ALA A 241 9.63 -16.78 6.73
N PRO A 242 10.34 -17.59 7.54
CA PRO A 242 9.74 -18.33 8.64
C PRO A 242 9.19 -17.38 9.70
N LEU A 243 8.20 -17.84 10.48
CA LEU A 243 7.54 -17.06 11.52
C LEU A 243 8.48 -16.56 12.62
N VAL A 244 9.64 -17.18 12.75
CA VAL A 244 10.69 -16.80 13.71
C VAL A 244 11.59 -15.68 13.21
N TRP A 245 11.43 -15.23 11.95
CA TRP A 245 12.19 -14.10 11.43
C TRP A 245 11.90 -12.83 12.25
N PRO A 246 12.94 -12.02 12.52
CA PRO A 246 12.80 -10.86 13.40
C PRO A 246 11.73 -9.92 12.88
N GLY A 247 10.89 -9.54 13.79
CA GLY A 247 9.70 -8.80 13.47
C GLY A 247 8.58 -9.67 12.90
N ALA A 248 7.41 -9.28 13.20
CA ALA A 248 6.24 -10.07 12.85
C ALA A 248 5.93 -10.03 11.39
N VAL A 249 6.30 -8.99 10.66
CA VAL A 249 5.56 -8.69 9.46
C VAL A 249 6.43 -8.31 8.29
N TYR A 250 7.30 -7.31 8.39
CA TYR A 250 7.83 -6.66 7.21
C TYR A 250 9.17 -5.99 7.48
N GLY A 251 10.20 -6.35 6.73
CA GLY A 251 11.48 -5.68 6.75
C GLY A 251 11.81 -5.12 5.38
N MET A 252 12.21 -3.85 5.29
CA MET A 252 12.59 -3.19 4.06
C MET A 252 13.98 -2.57 4.19
N GLN A 253 14.81 -2.76 3.16
CA GLN A 253 16.12 -2.14 3.01
C GLN A 253 16.19 -1.51 1.63
N ILE A 254 16.68 -0.28 1.53
CA ILE A 254 16.88 0.41 0.25
C ILE A 254 18.22 1.14 0.31
N GLY A 255 19.17 0.70 -0.49
CA GLY A 255 20.45 1.37 -0.72
C GLY A 255 20.43 2.14 -2.02
N ILE A 256 20.83 3.41 -2.00
CA ILE A 256 20.83 4.31 -3.17
C ILE A 256 22.24 4.81 -3.39
N ILE A 257 22.79 4.56 -4.57
CA ILE A 257 24.13 4.98 -4.97
C ILE A 257 24.01 6.12 -5.97
N GLY A 258 24.62 7.24 -5.65
CA GLY A 258 24.80 8.37 -6.55
C GLY A 258 26.28 8.54 -6.92
N ASP A 259 26.56 9.39 -7.89
CA ASP A 259 27.91 9.69 -8.34
C ASP A 259 28.76 10.49 -7.32
N ARG A 260 28.10 11.01 -6.25
CA ARG A 260 28.73 11.82 -5.19
C ARG A 260 28.43 11.34 -3.78
N GLY A 261 27.72 10.24 -3.61
CA GLY A 261 27.38 9.73 -2.28
C GLY A 261 26.48 8.52 -2.29
N VAL A 262 26.16 8.03 -1.10
CA VAL A 262 25.33 6.87 -0.86
C VAL A 262 24.33 7.18 0.25
N ILE A 263 23.12 6.71 0.11
CA ILE A 263 22.12 6.64 1.19
C ILE A 263 21.76 5.17 1.38
N ASP A 264 21.85 4.68 2.61
CA ASP A 264 21.43 3.33 2.96
C ASP A 264 20.32 3.41 4.03
N ILE A 265 19.18 2.76 3.73
CA ILE A 265 18.01 2.76 4.59
C ILE A 265 17.80 1.32 5.06
N GLU A 266 18.09 1.06 6.32
CA GLU A 266 17.72 -0.18 6.97
C GLU A 266 16.47 0.02 7.81
N ASP A 267 15.40 -0.69 7.47
CA ASP A 267 14.14 -0.64 8.15
C ASP A 267 13.66 -2.06 8.51
N MET A 268 14.54 -2.78 9.21
CA MET A 268 14.29 -4.14 9.67
C MET A 268 13.62 -4.20 11.06
N HIS A 269 13.27 -3.05 11.63
CA HIS A 269 12.55 -2.95 12.91
C HIS A 269 13.19 -3.72 14.07
N ARG A 270 14.49 -3.52 14.29
CA ARG A 270 15.25 -4.18 15.37
C ARG A 270 15.66 -3.24 16.50
N ASP A 271 15.14 -2.04 16.52
CA ASP A 271 15.52 -0.98 17.46
C ASP A 271 14.92 -1.15 18.87
N MET A 272 13.86 -1.97 19.02
CA MET A 272 13.33 -2.35 20.34
C MET A 272 13.09 -3.85 20.43
N VAL A 273 13.64 -4.47 21.46
CA VAL A 273 13.50 -5.89 21.72
C VAL A 273 12.82 -6.09 23.08
N LEU A 274 11.74 -6.85 23.13
CA LEU A 274 11.13 -7.37 24.33
C LEU A 274 11.50 -8.84 24.48
N ALA A 275 12.08 -9.21 25.61
CA ALA A 275 12.20 -10.60 26.05
C ALA A 275 11.35 -10.79 27.32
N SER A 276 10.42 -11.74 27.33
CA SER A 276 9.46 -11.92 28.40
C SER A 276 9.12 -13.40 28.60
N GLU A 277 8.87 -13.79 29.83
CA GLU A 277 8.29 -15.11 30.14
C GLU A 277 6.82 -15.23 29.67
N PHE A 278 6.15 -14.08 29.48
CA PHE A 278 4.81 -14.05 28.91
C PHE A 278 4.91 -14.06 27.38
N PRO A 279 4.17 -14.95 26.69
CA PRO A 279 4.17 -14.95 25.24
C PRO A 279 3.66 -13.61 24.69
N GLN A 280 4.39 -13.10 23.74
CA GLN A 280 4.05 -11.84 23.07
C GLN A 280 3.38 -12.14 21.73
N GLY A 281 2.35 -11.37 21.42
CA GLY A 281 1.74 -11.41 20.12
C GLY A 281 2.21 -10.23 19.27
N ALA A 282 2.50 -10.50 18.03
CA ALA A 282 2.92 -9.47 17.10
C ALA A 282 1.83 -9.20 16.07
N GLY A 283 1.46 -7.93 15.92
CA GLY A 283 0.61 -7.50 14.82
C GLY A 283 -0.46 -6.51 15.26
N TYR A 284 -0.90 -5.71 14.29
CA TYR A 284 -2.07 -4.84 14.41
C TYR A 284 -3.40 -5.66 14.40
N LYS A 285 -3.33 -6.98 14.18
CA LYS A 285 -4.46 -7.92 14.25
C LYS A 285 -4.30 -8.78 15.49
N LYS A 286 -5.22 -8.65 16.43
CA LYS A 286 -5.23 -9.42 17.69
C LYS A 286 -5.14 -10.94 17.48
N ASP A 287 -5.79 -11.46 16.43
CA ASP A 287 -5.90 -12.89 16.14
C ASP A 287 -4.57 -13.55 15.76
N VAL A 288 -3.63 -12.80 15.17
CA VAL A 288 -2.30 -13.34 14.80
C VAL A 288 -1.40 -13.52 16.02
N ALA A 289 -1.67 -12.80 17.09
CA ALA A 289 -0.90 -12.82 18.32
C ALA A 289 -1.06 -14.14 19.10
N GLU A 290 -2.26 -14.72 19.08
CA GLU A 290 -2.59 -15.93 19.86
C GLU A 290 -2.10 -17.22 19.19
N GLU A 291 -1.98 -17.23 17.86
CA GLU A 291 -1.58 -18.41 17.09
C GLU A 291 -0.08 -18.71 17.12
N THR A 292 0.76 -17.73 17.44
CA THR A 292 2.23 -17.87 17.40
C THR A 292 2.86 -17.18 18.60
N PRO A 293 2.80 -17.77 19.80
CA PRO A 293 3.39 -17.17 20.99
C PRO A 293 4.91 -17.04 20.84
N ARG A 294 5.43 -15.87 21.17
CA ARG A 294 6.87 -15.57 21.17
C ARG A 294 7.31 -15.08 22.53
N HIS A 295 8.49 -15.47 22.94
CA HIS A 295 9.10 -14.99 24.17
C HIS A 295 10.11 -13.85 23.89
N VAL A 296 10.50 -13.68 22.64
CA VAL A 296 11.32 -12.56 22.17
C VAL A 296 10.61 -11.94 20.96
N ASP A 297 10.39 -10.66 21.02
CA ASP A 297 9.78 -9.90 19.92
C ASP A 297 10.47 -8.55 19.70
N PHE A 298 10.33 -8.03 18.48
CA PHE A 298 10.82 -6.73 18.06
C PHE A 298 9.63 -5.77 18.02
N LEU A 299 9.51 -4.90 19.02
CA LEU A 299 8.29 -4.12 19.27
C LEU A 299 7.96 -3.10 18.17
N THR A 300 8.93 -2.73 17.36
CA THR A 300 8.74 -1.76 16.26
C THR A 300 8.55 -2.41 14.89
N SER A 301 8.27 -3.69 14.85
CA SER A 301 8.22 -4.48 13.60
C SER A 301 6.94 -4.28 12.77
N ILE A 302 6.05 -3.37 13.15
CA ILE A 302 4.79 -3.14 12.44
C ILE A 302 4.93 -1.88 11.57
N PRO A 303 5.18 -2.03 10.26
CA PRO A 303 5.51 -0.90 9.39
C PRO A 303 4.33 0.01 9.08
N PHE A 304 3.10 -0.42 9.37
CA PHE A 304 1.87 0.35 9.10
C PHE A 304 1.45 1.18 10.32
N GLY A 305 1.87 0.78 11.49
CA GLY A 305 1.49 1.36 12.77
C GLY A 305 0.77 0.38 13.69
N GLU A 306 0.52 0.82 14.91
CA GLU A 306 -0.06 -0.01 15.98
C GLU A 306 -0.89 0.83 16.95
N HIS A 307 -1.77 0.17 17.70
CA HIS A 307 -2.46 0.79 18.82
C HIS A 307 -1.53 0.85 20.03
N ALA A 308 -1.28 2.05 20.51
CA ALA A 308 -0.52 2.31 21.73
C ALA A 308 -1.14 3.45 22.51
N VAL A 309 -1.20 3.33 23.85
CA VAL A 309 -1.74 4.36 24.74
C VAL A 309 -3.13 4.88 24.31
N GLY A 310 -3.98 3.93 23.87
CA GLY A 310 -5.38 4.21 23.49
C GLY A 310 -5.60 4.84 22.11
N GLN A 311 -4.56 5.00 21.30
CA GLN A 311 -4.65 5.58 19.96
C GLN A 311 -3.86 4.75 18.94
N PHE A 312 -4.21 4.88 17.67
CA PHE A 312 -3.40 4.33 16.58
C PHE A 312 -2.25 5.28 16.22
N TRP A 313 -1.02 4.77 16.17
CA TRP A 313 0.20 5.50 15.86
C TRP A 313 0.91 4.89 14.65
N GLY A 314 1.62 5.72 13.91
CA GLY A 314 2.46 5.28 12.80
C GLY A 314 1.97 5.75 11.43
N PRO A 315 2.60 5.25 10.35
CA PRO A 315 2.47 5.83 9.01
C PRO A 315 1.04 5.88 8.46
N VAL A 316 0.16 4.93 8.78
CA VAL A 316 -1.25 4.98 8.36
C VAL A 316 -1.96 6.19 8.94
N ARG A 317 -1.69 6.53 10.20
CA ARG A 317 -2.24 7.75 10.82
C ARG A 317 -1.74 9.00 10.11
N GLU A 318 -0.43 9.07 9.87
CA GLU A 318 0.18 10.23 9.20
C GLU A 318 -0.34 10.39 7.78
N GLU A 319 -0.44 9.31 7.03
CA GLU A 319 -1.00 9.27 5.69
C GLU A 319 -2.46 9.75 5.66
N THR A 320 -3.31 9.17 6.52
CA THR A 320 -4.74 9.50 6.58
C THR A 320 -4.95 10.96 6.98
N ASN A 321 -4.23 11.44 7.99
CA ASN A 321 -4.31 12.84 8.41
C ASN A 321 -3.77 13.80 7.35
N ALA A 322 -2.71 13.44 6.64
CA ALA A 322 -2.20 14.23 5.53
C ALA A 322 -3.22 14.34 4.38
N TRP A 323 -3.98 13.26 4.11
CA TRP A 323 -5.07 13.33 3.13
C TRP A 323 -6.20 14.25 3.60
N PHE A 324 -6.61 14.20 4.85
CA PHE A 324 -7.60 15.16 5.40
C PHE A 324 -7.10 16.60 5.33
N GLN A 325 -5.83 16.84 5.63
CA GLN A 325 -5.21 18.16 5.46
C GLN A 325 -5.23 18.62 3.98
N ARG A 326 -4.93 17.71 3.04
CA ARG A 326 -5.05 17.98 1.60
C ARG A 326 -6.47 18.38 1.24
N LEU A 327 -7.47 17.64 1.69
CA LEU A 327 -8.89 17.93 1.43
C LEU A 327 -9.32 19.28 2.02
N TYR A 328 -8.90 19.56 3.25
CA TYR A 328 -9.35 20.72 4.01
C TYR A 328 -8.58 22.01 3.65
N MET A 329 -7.27 21.90 3.38
CA MET A 329 -6.39 23.05 3.16
C MET A 329 -5.91 23.18 1.71
N GLY A 330 -6.17 22.21 0.83
CA GLY A 330 -5.66 22.20 -0.54
C GLY A 330 -4.13 22.03 -0.62
N GLN A 331 -3.51 21.41 0.38
CA GLN A 331 -2.05 21.22 0.42
C GLN A 331 -1.64 19.99 -0.40
N ASP A 332 -0.53 20.13 -1.14
CA ASP A 332 0.11 18.99 -1.77
C ASP A 332 0.71 18.04 -0.72
N THR A 333 0.59 16.77 -0.96
CA THR A 333 1.03 15.71 -0.05
C THR A 333 1.79 14.63 -0.83
N PRO A 334 2.67 13.84 -0.18
CA PRO A 334 3.47 12.82 -0.85
C PRO A 334 2.70 11.56 -1.25
N HIS A 335 1.37 11.59 -1.27
CA HIS A 335 0.56 10.45 -1.69
C HIS A 335 0.85 10.03 -3.13
N THR A 336 0.75 8.74 -3.37
CA THR A 336 0.78 8.15 -4.71
C THR A 336 -0.48 8.55 -5.47
N THR A 337 -0.35 9.00 -6.69
CA THR A 337 -1.49 9.24 -7.60
C THR A 337 -2.01 7.94 -8.20
N ALA A 338 -3.22 7.94 -8.76
CA ALA A 338 -3.76 6.79 -9.46
C ALA A 338 -2.91 6.39 -10.70
N ALA A 339 -2.32 7.37 -11.37
CA ALA A 339 -1.41 7.13 -12.50
C ALA A 339 -0.13 6.42 -12.06
N GLU A 340 0.50 6.89 -10.98
CA GLU A 340 1.68 6.22 -10.38
C GLU A 340 1.33 4.81 -9.89
N GLY A 341 0.15 4.63 -9.28
CA GLY A 341 -0.34 3.32 -8.85
C GLY A 341 -0.53 2.34 -10.01
N HIS A 342 -1.05 2.82 -11.15
CA HIS A 342 -1.14 2.04 -12.38
C HIS A 342 0.25 1.67 -12.93
N GLN A 343 1.18 2.62 -12.99
CA GLN A 343 2.57 2.35 -13.42
C GLN A 343 3.27 1.34 -12.52
N ASN A 344 3.05 1.43 -11.21
CA ASN A 344 3.57 0.46 -10.26
C ASN A 344 3.02 -0.95 -10.51
N LEU A 345 1.70 -1.09 -10.74
CA LEU A 345 1.10 -2.38 -11.08
C LEU A 345 1.67 -2.95 -12.39
N LEU A 346 1.82 -2.11 -13.43
CA LEU A 346 2.44 -2.54 -14.70
C LEU A 346 3.85 -3.09 -14.49
N LEU A 347 4.66 -2.43 -13.66
CA LEU A 347 6.00 -2.92 -13.35
C LEU A 347 5.97 -4.22 -12.55
N CYS A 348 5.08 -4.34 -11.55
CA CYS A 348 4.88 -5.59 -10.81
C CYS A 348 4.56 -6.77 -11.75
N MET A 349 3.59 -6.57 -12.64
CA MET A 349 3.18 -7.59 -13.61
C MET A 349 4.28 -7.90 -14.64
N ALA A 350 5.06 -6.89 -15.04
CA ALA A 350 6.20 -7.09 -15.94
C ALA A 350 7.31 -7.92 -15.29
N ILE A 351 7.57 -7.71 -13.99
CA ILE A 351 8.50 -8.53 -13.21
C ILE A 351 8.04 -9.98 -13.17
N ASP A 352 6.76 -10.23 -12.87
CA ASP A 352 6.21 -11.59 -12.86
C ASP A 352 6.22 -12.24 -14.24
N LEU A 353 5.91 -11.50 -15.29
CA LEU A 353 5.96 -11.99 -16.66
C LEU A 353 7.40 -12.34 -17.08
N ALA A 354 8.39 -11.50 -16.72
CA ALA A 354 9.81 -11.78 -16.98
C ALA A 354 10.27 -13.05 -16.25
N ALA A 355 9.86 -13.21 -14.98
CA ALA A 355 10.17 -14.41 -14.21
C ALA A 355 9.51 -15.67 -14.77
N LYS A 356 8.27 -15.57 -15.27
CA LYS A 356 7.53 -16.66 -15.91
C LYS A 356 8.18 -17.10 -17.21
N ARG A 357 8.65 -16.14 -18.04
CA ARG A 357 9.27 -16.41 -19.35
C ARG A 357 10.76 -16.73 -19.24
N GLY A 358 11.43 -16.36 -18.15
CA GLY A 358 12.87 -16.52 -17.99
C GLY A 358 13.71 -15.67 -18.95
N GLU A 359 13.18 -14.54 -19.40
CA GLU A 359 13.80 -13.66 -20.38
C GLU A 359 13.77 -12.20 -19.97
N LYS A 360 14.69 -11.39 -20.52
CA LYS A 360 14.66 -9.92 -20.38
C LYS A 360 13.52 -9.36 -21.24
N LEU A 361 12.62 -8.60 -20.60
CA LEU A 361 11.53 -7.90 -21.27
C LEU A 361 11.89 -6.44 -21.53
N THR A 362 11.55 -5.93 -22.69
CA THR A 362 11.57 -4.49 -23.00
C THR A 362 10.26 -3.86 -22.53
N LEU A 363 10.33 -2.65 -22.01
CA LEU A 363 9.19 -1.86 -21.51
C LEU A 363 9.06 -0.55 -22.30
N PRO A 364 7.87 0.07 -22.40
CA PRO A 364 6.58 -0.49 -21.93
C PRO A 364 6.13 -1.69 -22.74
N ARG A 365 5.21 -2.47 -22.18
CA ARG A 365 4.53 -3.58 -22.87
C ARG A 365 3.12 -3.16 -23.23
N GLU A 366 2.60 -3.73 -24.32
CA GLU A 366 1.17 -3.64 -24.62
C GLU A 366 0.39 -4.42 -23.54
N LEU A 367 -0.80 -3.92 -23.14
CA LEU A 367 -1.58 -4.59 -22.10
C LEU A 367 -1.89 -6.05 -22.43
N ASP A 368 -2.10 -6.37 -23.72
CA ASP A 368 -2.38 -7.73 -24.18
C ASP A 368 -1.22 -8.71 -23.94
N ASP A 369 0.00 -8.23 -23.79
CA ASP A 369 1.16 -9.07 -23.54
C ASP A 369 1.14 -9.70 -22.14
N PHE A 370 0.43 -9.09 -21.18
CA PHE A 370 0.28 -9.62 -19.83
C PHE A 370 -0.69 -10.81 -19.74
N TYR A 371 -1.47 -11.09 -20.81
CA TYR A 371 -2.46 -12.16 -20.87
C TYR A 371 -2.04 -13.32 -21.79
N ARG A 372 -0.85 -13.24 -22.40
CA ARG A 372 -0.23 -14.28 -23.24
C ARG A 372 0.84 -15.04 -22.48
#